data_3ddde5cd40bd48bc4029334ce1b1cf61
#
_entry.id   3ddde5cd40bd48bc4029334ce1b1cf61
#
_cell.length_a   1.000
_cell.length_b   1.000
_cell.length_c   1.000
_cell.angle_alpha   90.00
_cell.angle_beta   90.00
_cell.angle_gamma   90.00
#
_symmetry.space_group_name_H-M   'P 1'
#
loop_
_entity.id
_entity.type
_entity.pdbx_description
1 polymer ?
#
loop_
_entity_poly.entity_id
_entity_poly.type
_entity_poly.pdbx_seq_one_letter_code
_entity_poly.pdbx_strand_id
1 'polypeptide(L)'
;MQEVRNDFQRKMAPFRFLLPDNSKFVETLDTQWLGSNLRSKAEVALRELEALSSDMLSKKSDLAALKKMIGRVYPGERGPAGQAVQSLEIEIKKPLLTAETRLRGLISNLRIESESIDVTIPGRRPRPGHLHPITLMRQRIEDIFVSLGYAVEDDREIETDFYNFDALNIPEGHPARDPQDTFYTTDGFALRSQTSTVQIHAMQRRGAPVRMIAPGRVFRRDTPDPTHNPMFYQVEGLCVDRGITMAHLKGTLAEFVHRLFGPETKTRFRPSYFPFTEPSAEVDYSCFNCGGTGCRICKWCGWIELGGSGMVHPNVLRSANVDPEEFTGFAFGLGIDRTCARIYELDDIRLLFENDVRFLEQFR
;
A
#
# COMPACT_ATOMS: atom_id res chain seq x y z
N MET A 1 44.34 -30.86 -50.99
CA MET A 1 44.41 -29.54 -50.34
C MET A 1 43.94 -28.41 -51.25
N GLN A 2 44.48 -28.34 -52.49
CA GLN A 2 44.06 -27.26 -53.38
C GLN A 2 42.58 -27.28 -53.72
N GLU A 3 42.01 -28.45 -53.91
CA GLU A 3 40.54 -28.61 -54.12
C GLU A 3 39.70 -28.11 -52.94
N VAL A 4 40.08 -28.47 -51.73
CA VAL A 4 39.38 -27.98 -50.51
C VAL A 4 39.49 -26.48 -50.39
N ARG A 5 40.65 -25.89 -50.68
CA ARG A 5 40.84 -24.43 -50.69
C ARG A 5 39.99 -23.75 -51.76
N ASN A 6 39.97 -24.29 -52.97
CA ASN A 6 39.15 -23.74 -54.06
C ASN A 6 37.64 -23.85 -53.78
N ASP A 7 37.16 -24.98 -53.21
CA ASP A 7 35.78 -25.15 -52.81
C ASP A 7 35.39 -24.15 -51.71
N PHE A 8 36.23 -24.00 -50.68
CA PHE A 8 36.04 -22.97 -49.63
C PHE A 8 35.97 -21.57 -50.23
N GLN A 9 36.92 -21.18 -51.09
CA GLN A 9 36.92 -19.85 -51.70
C GLN A 9 35.67 -19.57 -52.53
N ARG A 10 35.16 -20.57 -53.24
CA ARG A 10 33.93 -20.47 -54.00
C ARG A 10 32.72 -20.30 -53.08
N LYS A 11 32.59 -21.14 -52.08
CA LYS A 11 31.46 -21.10 -51.10
C LYS A 11 31.51 -19.87 -50.19
N MET A 12 32.67 -19.33 -49.89
CA MET A 12 32.86 -18.12 -49.11
C MET A 12 32.67 -16.82 -49.91
N ALA A 13 32.63 -16.89 -51.25
CA ALA A 13 32.49 -15.72 -52.11
C ALA A 13 31.30 -14.79 -51.73
N PRO A 14 30.08 -15.28 -51.41
CA PRO A 14 28.97 -14.44 -50.99
C PRO A 14 29.23 -13.67 -49.70
N PHE A 15 30.12 -14.15 -48.83
CA PHE A 15 30.42 -13.58 -47.52
C PHE A 15 31.72 -12.76 -47.48
N ARG A 16 32.41 -12.58 -48.63
CA ARG A 16 33.71 -11.84 -48.68
C ARG A 16 33.61 -10.41 -48.20
N PHE A 17 32.48 -9.75 -48.36
CA PHE A 17 32.26 -8.39 -47.87
C PHE A 17 32.31 -8.28 -46.33
N LEU A 18 32.15 -9.39 -45.62
CA LEU A 18 32.23 -9.44 -44.15
C LEU A 18 33.68 -9.53 -43.64
N LEU A 19 34.68 -9.64 -44.52
CA LEU A 19 36.09 -9.76 -44.13
C LEU A 19 36.75 -8.39 -43.95
N PRO A 20 37.79 -8.27 -43.08
CA PRO A 20 38.40 -7.00 -42.74
C PRO A 20 39.07 -6.24 -43.90
N ASP A 21 39.55 -6.98 -44.89
CA ASP A 21 40.28 -6.42 -46.03
C ASP A 21 39.39 -5.80 -47.11
N ASN A 22 38.07 -5.81 -46.88
CA ASN A 22 37.12 -5.24 -47.82
C ASN A 22 36.66 -3.86 -47.32
N SER A 23 37.28 -2.79 -47.90
CA SER A 23 36.93 -1.39 -47.64
C SER A 23 35.46 -1.03 -48.00
N LYS A 24 34.80 -1.92 -48.75
CA LYS A 24 33.39 -1.76 -49.21
C LYS A 24 32.35 -2.37 -48.29
N PHE A 25 32.70 -2.74 -47.06
CA PHE A 25 31.74 -3.36 -46.14
C PHE A 25 30.48 -2.50 -45.95
N VAL A 26 30.65 -1.20 -45.74
CA VAL A 26 29.57 -0.23 -45.56
C VAL A 26 28.77 -0.05 -46.86
N GLU A 27 29.51 0.15 -48.00
CA GLU A 27 28.85 0.32 -49.32
C GLU A 27 28.09 -0.93 -49.79
N THR A 28 28.58 -2.13 -49.45
CA THR A 28 27.90 -3.39 -49.82
C THR A 28 26.66 -3.66 -48.93
N LEU A 29 26.72 -3.26 -47.67
CA LEU A 29 25.52 -3.23 -46.81
C LEU A 29 24.47 -2.27 -47.37
N ASP A 30 24.91 -1.08 -47.80
CA ASP A 30 24.01 -0.06 -48.34
C ASP A 30 23.40 -0.45 -49.67
N THR A 31 24.10 -1.14 -50.59
CA THR A 31 23.59 -1.43 -51.93
C THR A 31 22.85 -2.77 -52.05
N GLN A 32 23.24 -3.81 -51.31
CA GLN A 32 22.61 -5.14 -51.38
C GLN A 32 21.61 -5.40 -50.28
N TRP A 33 21.73 -4.69 -49.15
CA TRP A 33 20.97 -4.97 -47.94
C TRP A 33 20.02 -3.84 -47.54
N LEU A 34 20.06 -2.68 -48.19
CA LEU A 34 19.16 -1.56 -47.97
C LEU A 34 17.71 -1.95 -48.26
N GLY A 35 16.87 -1.87 -47.22
CA GLY A 35 15.43 -2.05 -47.27
C GLY A 35 14.89 -2.56 -45.94
N SER A 36 13.58 -2.53 -45.81
CA SER A 36 12.80 -2.82 -44.58
C SER A 36 13.01 -4.20 -43.92
N ASN A 37 13.97 -5.01 -44.40
CA ASN A 37 14.25 -6.37 -43.93
C ASN A 37 15.73 -6.68 -43.68
N LEU A 38 16.54 -5.68 -43.32
CA LEU A 38 17.98 -5.87 -43.11
C LEU A 38 18.29 -6.93 -42.04
N ARG A 39 17.56 -6.93 -40.95
CA ARG A 39 17.71 -7.92 -39.86
C ARG A 39 17.43 -9.35 -40.36
N SER A 40 16.32 -9.54 -41.05
CA SER A 40 15.95 -10.86 -41.59
C SER A 40 16.97 -11.38 -42.58
N LYS A 41 17.52 -10.52 -43.45
CA LYS A 41 18.60 -10.88 -44.40
C LYS A 41 19.87 -11.27 -43.64
N ALA A 42 20.26 -10.54 -42.60
CA ALA A 42 21.42 -10.86 -41.78
C ALA A 42 21.25 -12.20 -41.03
N GLU A 43 20.06 -12.49 -40.53
CA GLU A 43 19.75 -13.77 -39.88
C GLU A 43 19.80 -14.95 -40.87
N VAL A 44 19.33 -14.75 -42.11
CA VAL A 44 19.45 -15.78 -43.17
C VAL A 44 20.93 -16.01 -43.52
N ALA A 45 21.70 -14.93 -43.76
CA ALA A 45 23.12 -15.03 -44.06
C ALA A 45 23.94 -15.70 -42.93
N LEU A 46 23.56 -15.46 -41.68
CA LEU A 46 24.16 -16.12 -40.51
C LEU A 46 23.93 -17.64 -40.55
N ARG A 47 22.71 -18.08 -40.83
CA ARG A 47 22.37 -19.53 -40.96
C ARG A 47 23.14 -20.18 -42.12
N GLU A 48 23.23 -19.51 -43.27
CA GLU A 48 24.01 -20.01 -44.42
C GLU A 48 25.49 -20.12 -44.09
N LEU A 49 26.05 -19.13 -43.35
CA LEU A 49 27.42 -19.16 -42.90
C LEU A 49 27.70 -20.27 -41.88
N GLU A 50 26.77 -20.49 -40.95
CA GLU A 50 26.83 -21.60 -39.99
C GLU A 50 26.77 -22.97 -40.69
N ALA A 51 25.93 -23.10 -41.71
CA ALA A 51 25.86 -24.31 -42.54
C ALA A 51 27.20 -24.53 -43.30
N LEU A 52 27.76 -23.48 -43.89
CA LEU A 52 29.06 -23.55 -44.53
C LEU A 52 30.19 -23.92 -43.53
N SER A 53 30.16 -23.34 -42.34
CA SER A 53 31.11 -23.68 -41.27
C SER A 53 31.01 -25.16 -40.88
N SER A 54 29.82 -25.68 -40.76
CA SER A 54 29.56 -27.09 -40.45
C SER A 54 30.06 -28.01 -41.59
N ASP A 55 29.80 -27.63 -42.85
CA ASP A 55 30.27 -28.39 -44.04
C ASP A 55 31.79 -28.50 -44.12
N MET A 56 32.48 -27.38 -43.90
CA MET A 56 33.94 -27.27 -44.02
C MET A 56 34.71 -27.80 -42.82
N LEU A 57 34.17 -27.72 -41.60
CA LEU A 57 34.90 -28.02 -40.34
C LEU A 57 34.37 -29.24 -39.57
N SER A 58 33.28 -29.88 -40.02
CA SER A 58 32.75 -31.06 -39.36
C SER A 58 33.67 -32.28 -39.47
N LYS A 59 33.41 -33.31 -38.66
CA LYS A 59 34.15 -34.58 -38.67
C LYS A 59 34.03 -35.36 -40.01
N LYS A 60 33.04 -34.99 -40.83
CA LYS A 60 32.77 -35.60 -42.15
C LYS A 60 33.28 -34.75 -43.32
N SER A 61 33.86 -33.57 -43.05
CA SER A 61 34.35 -32.68 -44.07
C SER A 61 35.63 -33.21 -44.76
N ASP A 62 35.87 -32.71 -45.96
CA ASP A 62 37.11 -33.03 -46.71
C ASP A 62 38.37 -32.63 -45.94
N LEU A 63 38.32 -31.57 -45.15
CA LEU A 63 39.41 -31.18 -44.23
C LEU A 63 39.65 -32.27 -43.16
N ALA A 64 38.61 -32.85 -42.61
CA ALA A 64 38.73 -33.95 -41.66
C ALA A 64 39.26 -35.23 -42.33
N ALA A 65 38.90 -35.50 -43.61
CA ALA A 65 39.43 -36.57 -44.39
C ALA A 65 40.95 -36.38 -44.67
N LEU A 66 41.38 -35.18 -45.04
CA LEU A 66 42.78 -34.81 -45.19
C LEU A 66 43.57 -35.06 -43.90
N LYS A 67 43.03 -34.66 -42.73
CA LYS A 67 43.68 -34.93 -41.42
C LYS A 67 43.91 -36.42 -41.16
N LYS A 68 42.97 -37.28 -41.53
CA LYS A 68 43.11 -38.75 -41.41
C LYS A 68 44.12 -39.34 -42.37
N MET A 69 44.31 -38.74 -43.54
CA MET A 69 45.27 -39.20 -44.55
C MET A 69 46.74 -38.93 -44.11
N ILE A 70 47.01 -37.99 -43.20
CA ILE A 70 48.37 -37.72 -42.70
C ILE A 70 49.01 -39.00 -42.11
N GLY A 71 48.22 -39.87 -41.47
CA GLY A 71 48.70 -41.14 -40.94
C GLY A 71 49.18 -42.14 -42.00
N ARG A 72 48.77 -41.96 -43.27
CA ARG A 72 49.15 -42.79 -44.43
C ARG A 72 50.35 -42.26 -45.22
N VAL A 73 50.90 -41.09 -44.87
CA VAL A 73 52.04 -40.46 -45.49
C VAL A 73 53.37 -41.04 -44.90
N TYR A 74 54.41 -41.09 -45.70
CA TYR A 74 55.72 -41.56 -45.25
C TYR A 74 56.18 -40.88 -43.97
N PRO A 75 56.78 -41.61 -43.02
CA PRO A 75 57.07 -41.05 -41.68
C PRO A 75 57.84 -39.73 -41.68
N GLY A 76 58.81 -39.55 -42.62
CA GLY A 76 59.57 -38.32 -42.74
C GLY A 76 58.80 -37.11 -43.26
N GLU A 77 57.67 -37.30 -43.92
CA GLU A 77 56.85 -36.24 -44.52
C GLU A 77 55.64 -35.89 -43.72
N ARG A 78 55.37 -36.62 -42.64
CA ARG A 78 54.13 -36.38 -41.76
C ARG A 78 54.14 -35.02 -41.11
N GLY A 79 55.32 -34.55 -40.70
CA GLY A 79 55.45 -33.24 -40.07
C GLY A 79 55.03 -32.09 -40.98
N PRO A 80 55.69 -31.96 -42.17
CA PRO A 80 55.35 -30.97 -43.19
C PRO A 80 53.90 -31.07 -43.67
N ALA A 81 53.36 -32.30 -43.87
CA ALA A 81 51.97 -32.53 -44.24
C ALA A 81 51.01 -32.08 -43.14
N GLY A 82 51.33 -32.34 -41.90
CA GLY A 82 50.53 -31.91 -40.74
C GLY A 82 50.46 -30.38 -40.63
N GLN A 83 51.60 -29.72 -40.77
CA GLN A 83 51.64 -28.24 -40.76
C GLN A 83 50.86 -27.63 -41.91
N ALA A 84 50.94 -28.20 -43.12
CA ALA A 84 50.16 -27.73 -44.28
C ALA A 84 48.67 -27.88 -44.10
N VAL A 85 48.18 -28.97 -43.49
CA VAL A 85 46.76 -29.15 -43.19
C VAL A 85 46.31 -28.23 -42.07
N GLN A 86 47.14 -28.00 -41.06
CA GLN A 86 46.86 -27.05 -39.99
C GLN A 86 46.77 -25.60 -40.51
N SER A 87 47.68 -25.21 -41.41
CA SER A 87 47.65 -23.91 -42.07
C SER A 87 46.36 -23.73 -42.88
N LEU A 88 45.95 -24.76 -43.65
CA LEU A 88 44.67 -24.76 -44.37
C LEU A 88 43.45 -24.65 -43.43
N GLU A 89 43.49 -25.33 -42.30
CA GLU A 89 42.42 -25.21 -41.29
C GLU A 89 42.30 -23.79 -40.76
N ILE A 90 43.40 -23.13 -40.44
CA ILE A 90 43.43 -21.74 -39.98
C ILE A 90 42.92 -20.81 -41.07
N GLU A 91 43.33 -21.05 -42.34
CA GLU A 91 42.93 -20.30 -43.52
C GLU A 91 41.41 -20.37 -43.75
N ILE A 92 40.78 -21.50 -43.43
CA ILE A 92 39.32 -21.70 -43.50
C ILE A 92 38.62 -21.12 -42.28
N LYS A 93 39.09 -21.45 -41.09
CA LYS A 93 38.43 -21.12 -39.81
C LYS A 93 38.41 -19.62 -39.50
N LYS A 94 39.51 -18.91 -39.77
CA LYS A 94 39.64 -17.48 -39.44
C LYS A 94 38.62 -16.61 -40.18
N PRO A 95 38.44 -16.71 -41.52
CA PRO A 95 37.43 -15.94 -42.24
C PRO A 95 36.00 -16.27 -41.80
N LEU A 96 35.66 -17.55 -41.56
CA LEU A 96 34.35 -17.96 -41.08
C LEU A 96 34.01 -17.32 -39.73
N LEU A 97 34.93 -17.41 -38.79
CA LEU A 97 34.73 -16.83 -37.45
C LEU A 97 34.59 -15.29 -37.51
N THR A 98 35.37 -14.64 -38.35
CA THR A 98 35.32 -13.18 -38.53
C THR A 98 33.96 -12.76 -39.11
N ALA A 99 33.50 -13.45 -40.16
CA ALA A 99 32.23 -13.17 -40.79
C ALA A 99 31.04 -13.42 -39.81
N GLU A 100 31.10 -14.51 -39.08
CA GLU A 100 30.09 -14.84 -38.05
C GLU A 100 30.03 -13.76 -36.96
N THR A 101 31.16 -13.37 -36.40
CA THR A 101 31.24 -12.32 -35.38
C THR A 101 30.64 -11.00 -35.85
N ARG A 102 30.92 -10.63 -37.12
CA ARG A 102 30.35 -9.40 -37.72
C ARG A 102 28.87 -9.47 -37.94
N LEU A 103 28.33 -10.60 -38.44
CA LEU A 103 26.89 -10.78 -38.60
C LEU A 103 26.15 -10.77 -37.29
N ARG A 104 26.66 -11.45 -36.28
CA ARG A 104 26.09 -11.44 -34.93
C ARG A 104 26.11 -10.02 -34.32
N GLY A 105 27.19 -9.28 -34.49
CA GLY A 105 27.26 -7.87 -34.08
C GLY A 105 26.25 -6.99 -34.80
N LEU A 106 26.08 -7.15 -36.11
CA LEU A 106 25.11 -6.41 -36.91
C LEU A 106 23.68 -6.73 -36.45
N ILE A 107 23.33 -8.01 -36.28
CA ILE A 107 22.00 -8.43 -35.79
C ILE A 107 21.73 -7.86 -34.40
N SER A 108 22.72 -7.89 -33.51
CA SER A 108 22.59 -7.32 -32.16
C SER A 108 22.36 -5.82 -32.20
N ASN A 109 23.10 -5.06 -33.00
CA ASN A 109 22.93 -3.61 -33.11
C ASN A 109 21.55 -3.25 -33.69
N LEU A 110 21.11 -3.94 -34.75
CA LEU A 110 19.80 -3.73 -35.34
C LEU A 110 18.65 -4.06 -34.35
N ARG A 111 18.89 -5.06 -33.51
CA ARG A 111 17.97 -5.40 -32.44
C ARG A 111 17.88 -4.27 -31.40
N ILE A 112 19.03 -3.78 -30.93
CA ILE A 112 19.09 -2.68 -29.94
C ILE A 112 18.40 -1.44 -30.49
N GLU A 113 18.64 -1.09 -31.77
CA GLU A 113 17.98 0.06 -32.41
C GLU A 113 16.47 -0.13 -32.50
N SER A 114 16.00 -1.31 -32.91
CA SER A 114 14.56 -1.60 -33.04
C SER A 114 13.82 -1.71 -31.69
N GLU A 115 14.53 -2.09 -30.64
CA GLU A 115 14.00 -2.21 -29.27
C GLU A 115 14.29 -0.96 -28.42
N SER A 116 14.86 0.08 -29.01
CA SER A 116 15.13 1.36 -28.35
C SER A 116 13.82 2.01 -27.89
N ILE A 117 13.76 2.34 -26.62
CA ILE A 117 12.62 3.02 -26.00
C ILE A 117 13.05 4.44 -25.64
N ASP A 118 12.22 5.41 -25.98
CA ASP A 118 12.41 6.77 -25.51
C ASP A 118 12.14 6.84 -24.00
N VAL A 119 13.22 6.88 -23.21
CA VAL A 119 13.16 6.96 -21.75
C VAL A 119 12.71 8.32 -21.24
N THR A 120 12.58 9.34 -22.10
CA THR A 120 12.07 10.65 -21.73
C THR A 120 10.54 10.68 -21.68
N ILE A 121 9.88 9.74 -22.33
CA ILE A 121 8.42 9.59 -22.24
C ILE A 121 8.06 9.14 -20.82
N PRO A 122 7.22 9.92 -20.12
CA PRO A 122 6.82 9.56 -18.76
C PRO A 122 6.06 8.23 -18.74
N GLY A 123 6.51 7.29 -17.91
CA GLY A 123 5.83 6.02 -17.70
C GLY A 123 4.43 6.21 -17.13
N ARG A 124 3.58 5.19 -17.25
CA ARG A 124 2.25 5.16 -16.63
C ARG A 124 2.43 5.19 -15.10
N ARG A 125 2.18 6.36 -14.48
CA ARG A 125 2.24 6.48 -13.03
C ARG A 125 1.07 5.71 -12.41
N PRO A 126 1.30 4.82 -11.45
CA PRO A 126 0.21 4.26 -10.67
C PRO A 126 -0.50 5.40 -9.93
N ARG A 127 -1.84 5.38 -9.89
CA ARG A 127 -2.58 6.34 -9.08
C ARG A 127 -2.30 6.02 -7.61
N PRO A 128 -1.76 6.95 -6.81
CA PRO A 128 -1.60 6.72 -5.38
C PRO A 128 -2.98 6.54 -4.75
N GLY A 129 -3.11 5.58 -3.86
CA GLY A 129 -4.29 5.47 -3.02
C GLY A 129 -4.34 6.60 -1.99
N HIS A 130 -5.52 6.84 -1.42
CA HIS A 130 -5.75 7.82 -0.36
C HIS A 130 -6.33 7.12 0.86
N LEU A 131 -6.06 7.67 2.03
CA LEU A 131 -6.68 7.20 3.26
C LEU A 131 -8.16 7.61 3.27
N HIS A 132 -9.00 6.74 3.81
CA HIS A 132 -10.41 7.03 4.00
C HIS A 132 -10.60 8.23 4.96
N PRO A 133 -11.56 9.15 4.74
CA PRO A 133 -11.73 10.34 5.58
C PRO A 133 -11.94 10.03 7.07
N ILE A 134 -12.63 8.94 7.43
CA ILE A 134 -12.72 8.46 8.82
C ILE A 134 -11.33 8.11 9.37
N THR A 135 -10.48 7.45 8.58
CA THR A 135 -9.12 7.09 9.02
C THR A 135 -8.29 8.33 9.27
N LEU A 136 -8.35 9.32 8.36
CA LEU A 136 -7.65 10.62 8.54
C LEU A 136 -8.13 11.34 9.80
N MET A 137 -9.45 11.36 10.04
CA MET A 137 -10.03 11.97 11.23
C MET A 137 -9.63 11.24 12.50
N ARG A 138 -9.68 9.90 12.49
CA ARG A 138 -9.23 9.07 13.61
C ARG A 138 -7.77 9.35 13.94
N GLN A 139 -6.86 9.34 12.97
CA GLN A 139 -5.44 9.64 13.18
C GLN A 139 -5.24 11.03 13.79
N ARG A 140 -5.94 12.05 13.27
CA ARG A 140 -5.87 13.40 13.82
C ARG A 140 -6.32 13.49 15.28
N ILE A 141 -7.37 12.77 15.65
CA ILE A 141 -7.85 12.70 17.03
C ILE A 141 -6.84 11.96 17.91
N GLU A 142 -6.32 10.82 17.44
CA GLU A 142 -5.29 10.05 18.15
C GLU A 142 -4.03 10.89 18.41
N ASP A 143 -3.50 11.60 17.40
CA ASP A 143 -2.33 12.46 17.52
C ASP A 143 -2.52 13.55 18.58
N ILE A 144 -3.70 14.17 18.63
CA ILE A 144 -4.03 15.18 19.64
C ILE A 144 -3.96 14.54 21.04
N PHE A 145 -4.64 13.42 21.26
CA PHE A 145 -4.70 12.81 22.60
C PHE A 145 -3.36 12.18 23.01
N VAL A 146 -2.62 11.58 22.09
CA VAL A 146 -1.27 11.07 22.36
C VAL A 146 -0.34 12.21 22.81
N SER A 147 -0.44 13.38 22.19
CA SER A 147 0.33 14.56 22.61
C SER A 147 -0.07 15.10 23.99
N LEU A 148 -1.28 14.79 24.45
CA LEU A 148 -1.79 15.07 25.79
C LEU A 148 -1.45 13.95 26.81
N GLY A 149 -0.68 12.93 26.38
CA GLY A 149 -0.23 11.84 27.24
C GLY A 149 -1.25 10.70 27.40
N TYR A 150 -2.18 10.54 26.46
CA TYR A 150 -3.11 9.41 26.42
C TYR A 150 -2.51 8.26 25.61
N ALA A 151 -2.68 7.02 26.09
CA ALA A 151 -2.43 5.82 25.31
C ALA A 151 -3.61 5.51 24.38
N VAL A 152 -3.35 4.95 23.22
CA VAL A 152 -4.39 4.43 22.34
C VAL A 152 -4.58 2.95 22.68
N GLU A 153 -5.81 2.56 23.03
CA GLU A 153 -6.19 1.19 23.40
C GLU A 153 -7.25 0.67 22.43
N ASP A 154 -7.23 -0.63 22.21
CA ASP A 154 -8.23 -1.35 21.44
C ASP A 154 -8.56 -2.67 22.13
N ASP A 155 -9.77 -3.18 21.90
CA ASP A 155 -10.23 -4.46 22.39
C ASP A 155 -11.36 -5.00 21.49
N ARG A 156 -11.99 -6.09 21.92
CA ARG A 156 -12.98 -6.85 21.16
C ARG A 156 -14.20 -6.00 20.76
N GLU A 157 -14.73 -6.29 19.60
CA GLU A 157 -16.00 -5.72 19.11
C GLU A 157 -17.22 -6.54 19.55
N ILE A 158 -17.00 -7.81 19.87
CA ILE A 158 -18.03 -8.74 20.37
C ILE A 158 -17.76 -8.99 21.84
N GLU A 159 -18.72 -8.66 22.69
CA GLU A 159 -18.58 -8.65 24.14
C GLU A 159 -19.73 -9.36 24.85
N THR A 160 -19.47 -9.73 26.08
CA THR A 160 -20.54 -10.19 27.00
C THR A 160 -21.38 -9.02 27.50
N ASP A 161 -22.57 -9.29 27.93
CA ASP A 161 -23.44 -8.29 28.59
C ASP A 161 -22.79 -7.63 29.80
N PHE A 162 -21.94 -8.38 30.52
CA PHE A 162 -21.18 -7.82 31.63
C PHE A 162 -20.35 -6.60 31.21
N TYR A 163 -19.52 -6.72 30.17
CA TYR A 163 -18.65 -5.62 29.72
C TYR A 163 -19.41 -4.52 28.99
N ASN A 164 -20.45 -4.89 28.23
CA ASN A 164 -21.20 -3.92 27.43
C ASN A 164 -22.20 -3.12 28.28
N PHE A 165 -22.66 -3.67 29.44
CA PHE A 165 -23.71 -3.08 30.26
C PHE A 165 -23.41 -3.11 31.77
N ASP A 166 -23.26 -4.28 32.41
CA ASP A 166 -23.21 -4.39 33.87
C ASP A 166 -22.06 -3.61 34.47
N ALA A 167 -20.83 -3.79 33.91
CA ALA A 167 -19.66 -3.08 34.36
C ALA A 167 -19.71 -1.58 34.13
N LEU A 168 -20.62 -1.13 33.26
CA LEU A 168 -20.88 0.29 32.95
C LEU A 168 -22.08 0.84 33.74
N ASN A 169 -22.52 0.13 34.80
CA ASN A 169 -23.64 0.54 35.65
C ASN A 169 -24.97 0.73 34.89
N ILE A 170 -25.15 0.01 33.78
CA ILE A 170 -26.39 -0.01 33.01
C ILE A 170 -27.26 -1.13 33.58
N PRO A 171 -28.39 -0.83 34.25
CA PRO A 171 -29.18 -1.84 34.95
C PRO A 171 -29.94 -2.77 33.99
N GLU A 172 -30.37 -3.93 34.50
CA GLU A 172 -31.31 -4.80 33.80
C GLU A 172 -32.62 -4.02 33.48
N GLY A 173 -33.16 -4.23 32.29
CA GLY A 173 -34.37 -3.52 31.82
C GLY A 173 -34.09 -2.12 31.24
N HIS A 174 -32.86 -1.66 31.18
CA HIS A 174 -32.51 -0.43 30.47
C HIS A 174 -32.76 -0.58 28.97
N PRO A 175 -33.36 0.40 28.27
CA PRO A 175 -33.67 0.30 26.83
C PRO A 175 -32.47 -0.06 25.97
N ALA A 176 -31.26 0.42 26.29
CA ALA A 176 -30.03 0.10 25.55
C ALA A 176 -29.70 -1.40 25.50
N ARG A 177 -30.27 -2.23 26.38
CA ARG A 177 -30.13 -3.70 26.38
C ARG A 177 -31.16 -4.40 25.50
N ASP A 178 -32.17 -3.66 25.01
CA ASP A 178 -33.23 -4.26 24.20
C ASP A 178 -32.64 -4.75 22.86
N PRO A 179 -32.98 -5.97 22.39
CA PRO A 179 -32.64 -6.43 21.05
C PRO A 179 -33.10 -5.52 19.91
N GLN A 180 -33.97 -4.55 20.19
CA GLN A 180 -34.31 -3.49 19.23
C GLN A 180 -33.21 -2.46 19.05
N ASP A 181 -32.34 -2.25 20.06
CA ASP A 181 -31.28 -1.25 20.05
C ASP A 181 -29.88 -1.85 19.93
N THR A 182 -29.70 -3.12 20.35
CA THR A 182 -28.41 -3.82 20.35
C THR A 182 -28.43 -5.04 19.42
N PHE A 183 -27.36 -5.27 18.71
CA PHE A 183 -27.15 -6.49 17.94
C PHE A 183 -26.59 -7.60 18.82
N TYR A 184 -27.27 -8.74 18.86
CA TYR A 184 -26.83 -9.94 19.55
C TYR A 184 -26.46 -11.04 18.55
N THR A 185 -25.41 -11.82 18.88
CA THR A 185 -25.09 -13.05 18.18
C THR A 185 -26.03 -14.18 18.60
N THR A 186 -26.06 -15.28 17.84
CA THR A 186 -26.85 -16.48 18.19
C THR A 186 -26.41 -17.12 19.50
N ASP A 187 -25.15 -16.89 19.92
CA ASP A 187 -24.56 -17.43 21.15
C ASP A 187 -24.73 -16.48 22.36
N GLY A 188 -25.47 -15.40 22.19
CA GLY A 188 -25.83 -14.48 23.28
C GLY A 188 -24.77 -13.42 23.62
N PHE A 189 -23.77 -13.19 22.72
CA PHE A 189 -22.85 -12.07 22.87
C PHE A 189 -23.43 -10.83 22.18
N ALA A 190 -23.11 -9.64 22.69
CA ALA A 190 -23.49 -8.37 22.07
C ALA A 190 -22.36 -7.83 21.17
N LEU A 191 -22.72 -7.23 20.03
CA LEU A 191 -21.82 -6.30 19.37
C LEU A 191 -21.79 -5.00 20.20
N ARG A 192 -20.60 -4.52 20.55
CA ARG A 192 -20.43 -3.36 21.44
C ARG A 192 -21.17 -2.14 20.90
N SER A 193 -22.05 -1.56 21.72
CA SER A 193 -22.79 -0.34 21.40
C SER A 193 -22.00 0.95 21.68
N GLN A 194 -20.83 0.80 22.29
CA GLN A 194 -19.90 1.87 22.68
C GLN A 194 -18.49 1.30 22.88
N THR A 195 -17.46 2.14 22.80
CA THR A 195 -16.07 1.73 23.07
C THR A 195 -15.72 1.74 24.57
N SER A 196 -16.68 2.02 25.46
CA SER A 196 -16.50 1.98 26.93
C SER A 196 -16.06 0.62 27.46
N THR A 197 -16.38 -0.46 26.74
CA THR A 197 -15.91 -1.82 27.07
C THR A 197 -14.40 -1.89 27.18
N VAL A 198 -13.67 -1.18 26.29
CA VAL A 198 -12.21 -1.09 26.30
C VAL A 198 -11.69 -0.43 27.57
N GLN A 199 -12.42 0.55 28.13
CA GLN A 199 -12.06 1.23 29.38
C GLN A 199 -12.04 0.26 30.56
N ILE A 200 -13.03 -0.63 30.66
CA ILE A 200 -13.11 -1.66 31.71
C ILE A 200 -11.94 -2.62 31.58
N HIS A 201 -11.71 -3.16 30.38
CA HIS A 201 -10.58 -4.06 30.13
C HIS A 201 -9.22 -3.41 30.43
N ALA A 202 -9.02 -2.15 30.04
CA ALA A 202 -7.79 -1.42 30.29
C ALA A 202 -7.54 -1.22 31.81
N MET A 203 -8.57 -0.82 32.56
CA MET A 203 -8.47 -0.68 34.03
C MET A 203 -8.21 -2.03 34.70
N GLN A 204 -8.87 -3.10 34.29
CA GLN A 204 -8.63 -4.45 34.85
C GLN A 204 -7.21 -4.97 34.57
N ARG A 205 -6.65 -4.66 33.39
CA ARG A 205 -5.30 -5.09 33.01
C ARG A 205 -4.18 -4.29 33.68
N ARG A 206 -4.37 -2.97 33.83
CA ARG A 206 -3.29 -2.06 34.25
C ARG A 206 -3.48 -1.48 35.64
N GLY A 207 -4.71 -1.50 36.17
CA GLY A 207 -5.07 -0.76 37.38
C GLY A 207 -5.12 0.76 37.12
N ALA A 208 -5.20 1.53 38.21
CA ALA A 208 -5.03 2.97 38.22
C ALA A 208 -3.61 3.33 38.70
N PRO A 209 -2.99 4.41 38.20
CA PRO A 209 -3.56 5.39 37.26
C PRO A 209 -3.60 4.92 35.81
N VAL A 210 -4.64 5.34 35.06
CA VAL A 210 -4.79 5.06 33.63
C VAL A 210 -5.27 6.30 32.88
N ARG A 211 -4.68 6.53 31.72
CA ARG A 211 -5.06 7.62 30.80
C ARG A 211 -5.02 7.06 29.38
N MET A 212 -6.20 6.96 28.74
CA MET A 212 -6.32 6.30 27.45
C MET A 212 -7.44 6.87 26.59
N ILE A 213 -7.37 6.64 25.28
CA ILE A 213 -8.48 6.74 24.34
C ILE A 213 -8.71 5.40 23.68
N ALA A 214 -9.96 5.09 23.33
CA ALA A 214 -10.38 3.89 22.63
C ALA A 214 -11.15 4.27 21.37
N PRO A 215 -10.47 4.51 20.22
CA PRO A 215 -11.14 4.68 18.94
C PRO A 215 -11.54 3.32 18.36
N GLY A 216 -12.78 3.17 17.90
CA GLY A 216 -13.24 1.90 17.35
C GLY A 216 -14.61 1.94 16.74
N ARG A 217 -14.99 0.84 16.10
CA ARG A 217 -16.34 0.62 15.58
C ARG A 217 -17.30 0.30 16.71
N VAL A 218 -18.50 0.80 16.58
CA VAL A 218 -19.61 0.51 17.47
C VAL A 218 -20.87 0.23 16.65
N PHE A 219 -21.83 -0.49 17.24
CA PHE A 219 -22.96 -1.05 16.53
C PHE A 219 -24.24 -0.77 17.29
N ARG A 220 -25.22 -0.17 16.59
CA ARG A 220 -26.57 0.08 17.12
C ARG A 220 -27.61 -0.27 16.07
N ARG A 221 -28.76 -0.78 16.45
CA ARG A 221 -29.82 -1.14 15.51
C ARG A 221 -30.63 0.07 15.02
N ASP A 222 -29.91 1.16 14.73
CA ASP A 222 -30.50 2.35 14.14
C ASP A 222 -30.88 2.09 12.68
N THR A 223 -31.98 2.66 12.22
CA THR A 223 -32.32 2.69 10.80
C THR A 223 -31.37 3.67 10.08
N PRO A 224 -30.73 3.24 8.97
CA PRO A 224 -29.86 4.13 8.22
C PRO A 224 -30.58 5.37 7.71
N ASP A 225 -30.08 6.56 8.11
CA ASP A 225 -30.55 7.85 7.63
C ASP A 225 -29.36 8.79 7.38
N PRO A 226 -29.54 10.03 6.88
CA PRO A 226 -28.42 10.96 6.66
C PRO A 226 -27.58 11.29 7.90
N THR A 227 -28.04 10.94 9.12
CA THR A 227 -27.40 11.28 10.39
C THR A 227 -27.07 10.06 11.27
N HIS A 228 -27.56 8.89 10.92
CA HIS A 228 -27.37 7.63 11.65
C HIS A 228 -26.98 6.48 10.70
N ASN A 229 -26.11 5.61 11.19
CA ASN A 229 -25.73 4.37 10.52
C ASN A 229 -25.62 3.26 11.57
N PRO A 230 -26.06 2.01 11.28
CA PRO A 230 -25.99 0.90 12.23
C PRO A 230 -24.59 0.58 12.73
N MET A 231 -23.58 0.82 11.93
CA MET A 231 -22.18 0.75 12.30
C MET A 231 -21.55 2.12 12.10
N PHE A 232 -20.89 2.65 13.12
CA PHE A 232 -20.18 3.93 13.05
C PHE A 232 -18.91 3.90 13.92
N TYR A 233 -18.09 4.93 13.81
CA TYR A 233 -16.86 5.04 14.57
C TYR A 233 -17.01 6.01 15.72
N GLN A 234 -16.56 5.59 16.89
CA GLN A 234 -16.55 6.38 18.11
C GLN A 234 -15.13 6.40 18.69
N VAL A 235 -14.79 7.45 19.39
CA VAL A 235 -13.64 7.47 20.29
C VAL A 235 -14.11 7.84 21.67
N GLU A 236 -13.72 7.05 22.64
CA GLU A 236 -13.92 7.36 24.04
C GLU A 236 -12.59 7.56 24.75
N GLY A 237 -12.56 8.45 25.70
CA GLY A 237 -11.41 8.71 26.53
C GLY A 237 -11.69 8.49 28.00
N LEU A 238 -10.68 8.00 28.70
CA LEU A 238 -10.70 7.74 30.14
C LEU A 238 -9.43 8.34 30.77
N CYS A 239 -9.63 9.02 31.90
CA CYS A 239 -8.51 9.42 32.76
C CYS A 239 -8.91 9.11 34.21
N VAL A 240 -8.21 8.18 34.85
CA VAL A 240 -8.38 7.79 36.24
C VAL A 240 -7.06 7.99 36.98
N ASP A 241 -7.06 8.77 38.02
CA ASP A 241 -5.92 9.03 38.88
C ASP A 241 -6.39 9.59 40.23
N ARG A 242 -5.49 9.80 41.14
CA ARG A 242 -5.81 10.49 42.42
C ARG A 242 -6.20 11.93 42.19
N GLY A 243 -7.31 12.37 42.78
CA GLY A 243 -7.73 13.77 42.77
C GLY A 243 -8.17 14.30 41.38
N ILE A 244 -8.58 13.46 40.45
CA ILE A 244 -9.17 13.90 39.19
C ILE A 244 -10.53 14.58 39.46
N THR A 245 -10.76 15.69 38.76
CA THR A 245 -11.95 16.53 38.96
C THR A 245 -12.60 16.90 37.62
N MET A 246 -13.83 17.42 37.69
CA MET A 246 -14.54 17.98 36.54
C MET A 246 -13.78 19.12 35.84
N ALA A 247 -12.90 19.84 36.56
CA ALA A 247 -12.04 20.87 35.96
C ALA A 247 -11.02 20.26 35.00
N HIS A 248 -10.46 19.09 35.35
CA HIS A 248 -9.54 18.36 34.47
C HIS A 248 -10.24 17.89 33.20
N LEU A 249 -11.47 17.35 33.30
CA LEU A 249 -12.29 17.01 32.15
C LEU A 249 -12.52 18.22 31.22
N LYS A 250 -12.97 19.34 31.80
CA LYS A 250 -13.24 20.57 31.06
C LYS A 250 -11.97 21.08 30.36
N GLY A 251 -10.84 21.09 31.03
CA GLY A 251 -9.56 21.50 30.47
C GLY A 251 -9.11 20.61 29.31
N THR A 252 -9.20 19.28 29.49
CA THR A 252 -8.85 18.30 28.43
C THR A 252 -9.69 18.48 27.18
N LEU A 253 -11.01 18.58 27.32
CA LEU A 253 -11.91 18.74 26.17
C LEU A 253 -11.82 20.12 25.53
N ALA A 254 -11.56 21.20 26.30
CA ALA A 254 -11.29 22.51 25.73
C ALA A 254 -10.01 22.50 24.89
N GLU A 255 -8.93 21.92 25.38
CA GLU A 255 -7.68 21.79 24.64
C GLU A 255 -7.84 20.92 23.37
N PHE A 256 -8.54 19.81 23.47
CA PHE A 256 -8.90 18.97 22.32
C PHE A 256 -9.63 19.77 21.24
N VAL A 257 -10.69 20.52 21.65
CA VAL A 257 -11.49 21.33 20.73
C VAL A 257 -10.66 22.43 20.07
N HIS A 258 -9.79 23.11 20.83
CA HIS A 258 -8.89 24.13 20.29
C HIS A 258 -7.94 23.55 19.24
N ARG A 259 -7.38 22.37 19.48
CA ARG A 259 -6.45 21.73 18.52
C ARG A 259 -7.15 21.19 17.29
N LEU A 260 -8.38 20.71 17.43
CA LEU A 260 -9.12 20.12 16.32
C LEU A 260 -9.80 21.18 15.44
N PHE A 261 -10.43 22.19 16.07
CA PHE A 261 -11.29 23.19 15.39
C PHE A 261 -10.71 24.60 15.36
N GLY A 262 -9.59 24.83 16.04
CA GLY A 262 -8.92 26.12 16.12
C GLY A 262 -9.05 26.80 17.49
N PRO A 263 -8.09 27.71 17.82
CA PRO A 263 -7.92 28.28 19.18
C PRO A 263 -9.07 29.17 19.62
N GLU A 264 -9.85 29.72 18.70
CA GLU A 264 -10.99 30.60 19.01
C GLU A 264 -12.27 29.84 19.33
N THR A 265 -12.28 28.50 19.20
CA THR A 265 -13.46 27.66 19.42
C THR A 265 -13.73 27.50 20.92
N LYS A 266 -14.90 27.90 21.35
CA LYS A 266 -15.32 27.83 22.76
C LYS A 266 -16.03 26.51 23.06
N THR A 267 -15.92 26.02 24.28
CA THR A 267 -16.65 24.85 24.79
C THR A 267 -17.75 25.25 25.76
N ARG A 268 -18.83 24.49 25.74
CA ARG A 268 -19.98 24.64 26.68
C ARG A 268 -20.36 23.26 27.20
N PHE A 269 -20.63 23.17 28.50
CA PHE A 269 -21.06 21.94 29.14
C PHE A 269 -22.53 22.12 29.61
N ARG A 270 -23.37 21.19 29.21
CA ARG A 270 -24.77 21.12 29.62
C ARG A 270 -24.99 19.92 30.54
N PRO A 271 -25.64 20.05 31.71
CA PRO A 271 -25.98 18.91 32.55
C PRO A 271 -26.76 17.85 31.76
N SER A 272 -26.40 16.59 31.94
CA SER A 272 -27.04 15.44 31.32
C SER A 272 -26.99 14.25 32.28
N TYR A 273 -27.51 13.10 31.86
CA TYR A 273 -27.49 11.86 32.64
C TYR A 273 -26.96 10.71 31.77
N PHE A 274 -25.97 10.00 32.30
CA PHE A 274 -25.50 8.71 31.76
C PHE A 274 -25.31 7.75 32.94
N PRO A 275 -25.69 6.46 32.82
CA PRO A 275 -25.57 5.50 33.93
C PRO A 275 -24.16 5.31 34.47
N PHE A 276 -23.15 5.48 33.60
CA PHE A 276 -21.73 5.24 33.88
C PHE A 276 -20.96 6.47 34.35
N THR A 277 -21.60 7.65 34.44
CA THR A 277 -20.96 8.89 34.92
C THR A 277 -21.86 9.67 35.87
N GLU A 278 -21.26 10.31 36.90
CA GLU A 278 -21.95 11.20 37.84
C GLU A 278 -20.93 12.18 38.47
N PRO A 279 -21.05 13.50 38.26
CA PRO A 279 -22.01 14.18 37.37
C PRO A 279 -21.69 13.93 35.88
N SER A 280 -22.76 13.97 35.08
CA SER A 280 -22.69 13.83 33.63
C SER A 280 -22.92 15.17 32.92
N ALA A 281 -22.35 15.35 31.78
CA ALA A 281 -22.55 16.52 30.94
C ALA A 281 -22.44 16.18 29.44
N GLU A 282 -23.28 16.79 28.67
CA GLU A 282 -23.05 16.92 27.23
C GLU A 282 -22.13 18.10 26.93
N VAL A 283 -21.26 17.95 25.94
CA VAL A 283 -20.28 18.94 25.55
C VAL A 283 -20.61 19.48 24.17
N ASP A 284 -20.74 20.78 24.07
CA ASP A 284 -20.88 21.48 22.81
C ASP A 284 -19.63 22.34 22.54
N TYR A 285 -19.37 22.58 21.28
CA TYR A 285 -18.36 23.58 20.85
C TYR A 285 -19.01 24.65 19.97
N SER A 286 -18.48 25.88 20.02
CA SER A 286 -18.94 26.97 19.14
C SER A 286 -18.70 26.61 17.69
N CYS A 287 -19.67 26.86 16.81
CA CYS A 287 -19.56 26.49 15.42
C CYS A 287 -18.34 27.17 14.77
N PHE A 288 -17.39 26.39 14.33
CA PHE A 288 -16.15 26.85 13.71
C PHE A 288 -16.39 27.67 12.43
N ASN A 289 -17.46 27.37 11.70
CA ASN A 289 -17.80 28.03 10.44
C ASN A 289 -18.36 29.47 10.65
N CYS A 290 -19.19 29.69 11.68
CA CYS A 290 -19.84 30.98 11.91
C CYS A 290 -19.35 31.68 13.20
N GLY A 291 -18.35 31.15 13.89
CA GLY A 291 -17.86 31.72 15.14
C GLY A 291 -18.93 31.81 16.27
N GLY A 292 -20.00 31.02 16.19
CA GLY A 292 -21.08 31.03 17.16
C GLY A 292 -22.26 31.95 16.83
N THR A 293 -22.26 32.65 15.68
CA THR A 293 -23.34 33.56 15.27
C THR A 293 -24.58 32.89 14.72
N GLY A 294 -24.46 31.62 14.29
CA GLY A 294 -25.51 30.84 13.68
C GLY A 294 -25.36 30.70 12.17
N CYS A 295 -25.41 29.46 11.66
CA CYS A 295 -25.37 29.15 10.22
C CYS A 295 -26.08 27.81 9.95
N ARG A 296 -26.14 27.41 8.67
CA ARG A 296 -26.77 26.13 8.27
C ARG A 296 -26.12 24.92 8.97
N ILE A 297 -24.77 24.91 9.12
CA ILE A 297 -24.03 23.79 9.74
C ILE A 297 -24.46 23.57 11.19
N CYS A 298 -24.59 24.63 11.98
CA CYS A 298 -25.05 24.56 13.37
C CYS A 298 -26.57 24.70 13.52
N LYS A 299 -27.34 24.61 12.44
CA LYS A 299 -28.81 24.79 12.44
C LYS A 299 -29.24 26.10 13.15
N TRP A 300 -28.47 27.19 12.90
CA TRP A 300 -28.69 28.53 13.40
C TRP A 300 -28.56 28.73 14.91
N CYS A 301 -28.13 27.70 15.66
CA CYS A 301 -27.98 27.82 17.12
C CYS A 301 -26.61 28.31 17.57
N GLY A 302 -25.59 28.36 16.68
CA GLY A 302 -24.22 28.78 16.98
C GLY A 302 -23.37 27.70 17.68
N TRP A 303 -23.94 26.56 18.07
CA TRP A 303 -23.28 25.49 18.79
C TRP A 303 -23.44 24.14 18.09
N ILE A 304 -22.45 23.27 18.27
CA ILE A 304 -22.45 21.92 17.73
C ILE A 304 -22.12 20.97 18.88
N GLU A 305 -22.96 19.94 19.05
CA GLU A 305 -22.72 18.88 20.03
C GLU A 305 -21.47 18.08 19.65
N LEU A 306 -20.55 17.94 20.60
CA LEU A 306 -19.35 17.10 20.48
C LEU A 306 -19.67 15.65 20.92
N GLY A 307 -20.26 15.50 22.10
CA GLY A 307 -20.58 14.21 22.70
C GLY A 307 -20.87 14.26 24.18
N GLY A 308 -20.99 13.08 24.80
CA GLY A 308 -21.20 12.93 26.23
C GLY A 308 -19.91 12.87 27.05
N SER A 309 -19.99 13.30 28.30
CA SER A 309 -18.85 13.25 29.21
C SER A 309 -19.30 13.24 30.67
N GLY A 310 -18.40 12.95 31.60
CA GLY A 310 -18.69 13.04 33.03
C GLY A 310 -17.59 12.45 33.91
N MET A 311 -17.80 12.57 35.21
CA MET A 311 -16.98 11.85 36.18
C MET A 311 -17.37 10.38 36.21
N VAL A 312 -16.40 9.47 36.19
CA VAL A 312 -16.66 8.03 36.21
C VAL A 312 -17.46 7.64 37.47
N HIS A 313 -18.57 6.94 37.30
CA HIS A 313 -19.39 6.49 38.39
C HIS A 313 -18.61 5.52 39.30
N PRO A 314 -18.71 5.60 40.65
CA PRO A 314 -17.98 4.72 41.57
C PRO A 314 -18.22 3.21 41.31
N ASN A 315 -19.41 2.83 40.89
CA ASN A 315 -19.70 1.43 40.53
C ASN A 315 -18.89 0.93 39.33
N VAL A 316 -18.62 1.80 38.36
CA VAL A 316 -17.78 1.47 37.20
C VAL A 316 -16.34 1.22 37.64
N LEU A 317 -15.79 2.05 38.52
CA LEU A 317 -14.45 1.84 39.09
C LEU A 317 -14.40 0.49 39.86
N ARG A 318 -15.41 0.21 40.71
CA ARG A 318 -15.46 -1.09 41.43
C ARG A 318 -15.52 -2.28 40.50
N SER A 319 -16.34 -2.20 39.44
CA SER A 319 -16.43 -3.29 38.42
C SER A 319 -15.11 -3.53 37.69
N ALA A 320 -14.26 -2.52 37.62
CA ALA A 320 -12.92 -2.58 37.05
C ALA A 320 -11.81 -2.90 38.07
N ASN A 321 -12.15 -3.23 39.33
CA ASN A 321 -11.23 -3.47 40.45
C ASN A 321 -10.38 -2.26 40.84
N VAL A 322 -10.93 -1.05 40.70
CA VAL A 322 -10.30 0.20 41.11
C VAL A 322 -11.05 0.74 42.35
N ASP A 323 -10.32 1.12 43.40
CA ASP A 323 -10.92 1.65 44.62
C ASP A 323 -11.38 3.11 44.39
N PRO A 324 -12.72 3.38 44.47
CA PRO A 324 -13.25 4.72 44.26
C PRO A 324 -13.00 5.67 45.43
N GLU A 325 -12.55 5.20 46.59
CA GLU A 325 -12.14 6.06 47.71
C GLU A 325 -10.74 6.64 47.52
N GLU A 326 -9.89 5.93 46.71
CA GLU A 326 -8.53 6.34 46.41
C GLU A 326 -8.43 7.09 45.07
N PHE A 327 -9.18 6.62 44.08
CA PHE A 327 -9.13 7.10 42.70
C PHE A 327 -10.44 7.71 42.25
N THR A 328 -10.31 8.80 41.50
CA THR A 328 -11.42 9.40 40.76
C THR A 328 -11.08 9.47 39.28
N GLY A 329 -12.05 9.61 38.42
CA GLY A 329 -11.77 9.68 36.98
C GLY A 329 -12.85 10.43 36.23
N PHE A 330 -12.53 10.77 34.98
CA PHE A 330 -13.50 11.25 34.02
C PHE A 330 -13.46 10.40 32.74
N ALA A 331 -14.59 10.37 32.07
CA ALA A 331 -14.72 9.77 30.75
C ALA A 331 -15.46 10.72 29.80
N PHE A 332 -15.23 10.54 28.51
CA PHE A 332 -15.94 11.24 27.44
C PHE A 332 -16.06 10.34 26.21
N GLY A 333 -17.08 10.57 25.37
CA GLY A 333 -17.26 9.87 24.11
C GLY A 333 -17.72 10.82 23.01
N LEU A 334 -17.17 10.65 21.81
CA LEU A 334 -17.53 11.43 20.64
C LEU A 334 -17.57 10.56 19.37
N GLY A 335 -18.53 10.86 18.49
CA GLY A 335 -18.66 10.18 17.18
C GLY A 335 -17.66 10.72 16.17
N ILE A 336 -16.78 9.84 15.66
CA ILE A 336 -15.78 10.22 14.64
C ILE A 336 -16.49 10.60 13.33
N ASP A 337 -17.52 9.84 12.93
CA ASP A 337 -18.30 10.07 11.70
C ASP A 337 -18.96 11.45 11.69
N ARG A 338 -19.62 11.81 12.81
CA ARG A 338 -20.23 13.14 12.95
C ARG A 338 -19.20 14.25 12.90
N THR A 339 -18.06 14.06 13.55
CA THR A 339 -16.95 15.02 13.53
C THR A 339 -16.40 15.16 12.11
N CYS A 340 -16.19 14.04 11.42
CA CYS A 340 -15.77 13.98 10.03
C CYS A 340 -16.78 14.70 9.12
N ALA A 341 -18.06 14.36 9.21
CA ALA A 341 -19.10 15.00 8.42
C ALA A 341 -19.18 16.51 8.65
N ARG A 342 -18.97 17.00 9.87
CA ARG A 342 -18.97 18.44 10.16
C ARG A 342 -17.76 19.17 9.59
N ILE A 343 -16.55 18.58 9.70
CA ILE A 343 -15.32 19.20 9.18
C ILE A 343 -15.31 19.22 7.66
N TYR A 344 -15.80 18.17 7.02
CA TYR A 344 -15.85 18.06 5.55
C TYR A 344 -17.18 18.53 4.94
N GLU A 345 -18.07 19.12 5.75
CA GLU A 345 -19.37 19.67 5.30
C GLU A 345 -20.25 18.65 4.56
N LEU A 346 -20.27 17.41 5.05
CA LEU A 346 -21.09 16.35 4.47
C LEU A 346 -22.52 16.46 4.97
N ASP A 347 -23.47 16.51 4.06
CA ASP A 347 -24.91 16.53 4.38
C ASP A 347 -25.46 15.15 4.74
N ASP A 348 -24.75 14.08 4.37
CA ASP A 348 -25.16 12.69 4.54
C ASP A 348 -23.98 11.81 4.95
N ILE A 349 -24.04 11.23 6.17
CA ILE A 349 -22.95 10.38 6.67
C ILE A 349 -22.84 9.04 5.93
N ARG A 350 -23.88 8.58 5.22
CA ARG A 350 -23.86 7.32 4.46
C ARG A 350 -22.81 7.33 3.35
N LEU A 351 -22.48 8.52 2.81
CA LEU A 351 -21.39 8.71 1.84
C LEU A 351 -20.04 8.16 2.34
N LEU A 352 -19.82 8.17 3.65
CA LEU A 352 -18.62 7.60 4.28
C LEU A 352 -18.57 6.07 4.20
N PHE A 353 -19.67 5.39 3.88
CA PHE A 353 -19.81 3.92 3.89
C PHE A 353 -20.17 3.34 2.53
N GLU A 354 -20.59 4.16 1.55
CA GLU A 354 -20.99 3.71 0.22
C GLU A 354 -19.82 3.29 -0.66
N ASN A 355 -18.59 3.59 -0.26
CA ASN A 355 -17.35 3.26 -0.96
C ASN A 355 -17.31 3.79 -2.42
N ASP A 356 -17.93 4.94 -2.69
CA ASP A 356 -17.86 5.60 -4.01
C ASP A 356 -16.47 6.24 -4.20
N VAL A 357 -15.71 5.73 -5.17
CA VAL A 357 -14.36 6.22 -5.46
C VAL A 357 -14.34 7.71 -5.79
N ARG A 358 -15.37 8.23 -6.48
CA ARG A 358 -15.48 9.66 -6.82
C ARG A 358 -15.62 10.55 -5.59
N PHE A 359 -16.26 10.03 -4.55
CA PHE A 359 -16.35 10.69 -3.25
C PHE A 359 -15.01 10.60 -2.51
N LEU A 360 -14.43 9.39 -2.42
CA LEU A 360 -13.19 9.16 -1.68
C LEU A 360 -11.96 9.89 -2.28
N GLU A 361 -11.91 10.07 -3.60
CA GLU A 361 -10.82 10.81 -4.28
C GLU A 361 -10.76 12.30 -3.92
N GLN A 362 -11.80 12.87 -3.28
CA GLN A 362 -11.84 14.27 -2.85
C GLN A 362 -11.01 14.52 -1.56
N PHE A 363 -10.70 13.47 -0.80
CA PHE A 363 -9.94 13.56 0.44
C PHE A 363 -8.47 13.20 0.18
N ARG A 364 -7.58 14.20 0.28
CA ARG A 364 -6.13 14.06 0.00
C ARG A 364 -5.31 14.53 1.19
#